data_bcd59c2e8e8bec5714a29b3c6cdd85a0
#
_entry.id   bcd59c2e8e8bec5714a29b3c6cdd85a0
#
_cell.length_a   1.000
_cell.length_b   1.000
_cell.length_c   1.000
_cell.angle_alpha   90.00
_cell.angle_beta   90.00
_cell.angle_gamma   90.00
#
_symmetry.space_group_name_H-M   'P 1'
#
loop_
_entity.id
_entity.type
_entity.pdbx_description
1 polymer ?
#
loop_
_entity_poly.entity_id
_entity_poly.type
_entity_poly.pdbx_seq_one_letter_code
_entity_poly.pdbx_strand_id
1 'polypeptide(L)'
;MSAESGVPTYRGRGGIWHEYKWENYACQTAFIRNPAHVIDFHELRRIEALKCEPHVGHKIITALQTKYSNTSIVTQNIDGMHQRAGSQEVIELHGSLWRMRCDKEGKLFENLSQGKYANRKCSCGEFLRPDIIWFEDQLNESTVVNATHVISQCDLFISIGTSGVVWPAAGFQQLAKKGGAHCIEINPEKTELSYLFDDVHREPAGQVLSRLFDSLL
;
A
#
# COMPACT_ATOMS: atom_id res chain seq x y z
N MET A 1 0.99 -7.29 -6.23
CA MET A 1 -0.46 -6.99 -6.32
C MET A 1 -0.71 -5.90 -7.37
N SER A 2 -0.52 -4.62 -7.10
CA SER A 2 -0.84 -3.54 -8.04
C SER A 2 -0.03 -3.54 -9.35
N ALA A 3 1.13 -4.18 -9.41
CA ALA A 3 1.89 -4.39 -10.64
C ALA A 3 1.07 -5.13 -11.74
N GLU A 4 0.21 -6.06 -11.33
CA GLU A 4 -0.70 -6.77 -12.26
C GLU A 4 -1.81 -5.86 -12.81
N SER A 5 -2.11 -4.76 -12.14
CA SER A 5 -2.99 -3.70 -12.64
C SER A 5 -2.27 -2.73 -13.58
N GLY A 6 -0.97 -2.88 -13.80
CA GLY A 6 -0.15 -1.96 -14.60
C GLY A 6 0.41 -0.77 -13.81
N VAL A 7 0.20 -0.70 -12.50
CA VAL A 7 0.79 0.36 -11.66
C VAL A 7 2.30 0.16 -11.58
N PRO A 8 3.12 1.15 -11.98
CA PRO A 8 4.56 1.05 -11.90
C PRO A 8 5.04 0.83 -10.45
N THR A 9 5.88 -0.18 -10.25
CA THR A 9 6.43 -0.51 -8.93
C THR A 9 7.45 0.53 -8.49
N TYR A 10 7.64 0.69 -7.18
CA TYR A 10 8.68 1.56 -6.63
C TYR A 10 10.05 0.87 -6.57
N ARG A 11 10.07 -0.44 -6.33
CA ARG A 11 11.26 -1.29 -6.19
C ARG A 11 11.22 -2.45 -7.17
N GLY A 12 12.31 -3.20 -7.28
CA GLY A 12 12.44 -4.32 -8.20
C GLY A 12 12.82 -3.90 -9.62
N ARG A 13 12.81 -4.85 -10.56
CA ARG A 13 13.23 -4.62 -11.95
C ARG A 13 12.30 -3.58 -12.61
N GLY A 14 12.86 -2.45 -13.09
CA GLY A 14 12.09 -1.35 -13.67
C GLY A 14 11.33 -0.50 -12.66
N GLY A 15 11.63 -0.60 -11.37
CA GLY A 15 11.01 0.23 -10.34
C GLY A 15 11.41 1.69 -10.45
N ILE A 16 10.52 2.58 -9.99
CA ILE A 16 10.65 4.04 -10.12
C ILE A 16 11.96 4.56 -9.53
N TRP A 17 12.40 3.96 -8.42
CA TRP A 17 13.65 4.37 -7.74
C TRP A 17 14.93 3.99 -8.49
N HIS A 18 14.85 3.32 -9.64
CA HIS A 18 15.98 3.19 -10.58
C HIS A 18 16.14 4.43 -11.46
N GLU A 19 15.04 5.11 -11.78
CA GLU A 19 15.01 6.29 -12.61
C GLU A 19 15.06 7.59 -11.78
N TYR A 20 14.35 7.62 -10.65
CA TYR A 20 14.23 8.79 -9.77
C TYR A 20 14.98 8.54 -8.46
N LYS A 21 15.75 9.51 -8.01
CA LYS A 21 16.38 9.47 -6.69
C LYS A 21 15.37 9.90 -5.63
N TRP A 22 15.04 9.01 -4.69
CA TRP A 22 14.04 9.29 -3.65
C TRP A 22 14.37 10.53 -2.81
N GLU A 23 15.67 10.87 -2.65
CA GLU A 23 16.18 12.05 -1.95
C GLU A 23 15.72 13.37 -2.56
N ASN A 24 15.20 13.35 -3.80
CA ASN A 24 14.67 14.52 -4.48
C ASN A 24 13.15 14.60 -4.47
N TYR A 25 12.44 13.49 -4.16
CA TYR A 25 11.00 13.38 -4.39
C TYR A 25 10.21 12.78 -3.23
N ALA A 26 10.85 12.02 -2.35
CA ALA A 26 10.16 11.25 -1.32
C ALA A 26 10.86 11.33 0.04
N CYS A 27 11.12 12.56 0.47
CA CYS A 27 11.62 12.87 1.80
C CYS A 27 11.23 14.30 2.23
N GLN A 28 11.19 14.51 3.55
CA GLN A 28 10.84 15.82 4.12
C GLN A 28 11.83 16.90 3.71
N THR A 29 13.10 16.57 3.66
CA THR A 29 14.18 17.49 3.24
C THR A 29 13.95 18.02 1.82
N ALA A 30 13.54 17.15 0.87
CA ALA A 30 13.21 17.57 -0.50
C ALA A 30 11.98 18.47 -0.53
N PHE A 31 10.94 18.14 0.25
CA PHE A 31 9.72 18.92 0.32
C PHE A 31 9.96 20.33 0.86
N ILE A 32 10.73 20.48 1.93
CA ILE A 32 11.10 21.80 2.48
C ILE A 32 11.86 22.62 1.43
N ARG A 33 12.79 21.98 0.71
CA ARG A 33 13.61 22.66 -0.32
C ARG A 33 12.80 23.13 -1.52
N ASN A 34 11.88 22.33 -2.01
CA ASN A 34 11.04 22.63 -3.17
C ASN A 34 9.70 21.88 -3.15
N PRO A 35 8.69 22.39 -2.42
CA PRO A 35 7.39 21.73 -2.26
C PRO A 35 6.69 21.48 -3.61
N ALA A 36 6.76 22.44 -4.53
CA ALA A 36 6.11 22.33 -5.83
C ALA A 36 6.65 21.15 -6.63
N HIS A 37 7.97 20.97 -6.65
CA HIS A 37 8.62 19.88 -7.36
C HIS A 37 8.24 18.50 -6.81
N VAL A 38 8.17 18.36 -5.49
CA VAL A 38 7.73 17.13 -4.85
C VAL A 38 6.26 16.86 -5.15
N ILE A 39 5.40 17.88 -5.09
CA ILE A 39 3.97 17.76 -5.44
C ILE A 39 3.81 17.34 -6.90
N ASP A 40 4.53 17.96 -7.83
CA ASP A 40 4.49 17.61 -9.27
C ASP A 40 4.82 16.14 -9.50
N PHE A 41 5.84 15.60 -8.83
CA PHE A 41 6.19 14.19 -8.92
C PHE A 41 5.03 13.28 -8.45
N HIS A 42 4.41 13.61 -7.31
CA HIS A 42 3.30 12.80 -6.81
C HIS A 42 2.04 12.94 -7.67
N GLU A 43 1.80 14.09 -8.29
CA GLU A 43 0.73 14.26 -9.28
C GLU A 43 0.95 13.40 -10.53
N LEU A 44 2.18 13.28 -11.03
CA LEU A 44 2.51 12.33 -12.10
C LEU A 44 2.19 10.89 -11.69
N ARG A 45 2.53 10.51 -10.45
CA ARG A 45 2.18 9.17 -9.92
C ARG A 45 0.67 8.93 -9.84
N ARG A 46 -0.11 9.95 -9.48
CA ARG A 46 -1.58 9.89 -9.48
C ARG A 46 -2.13 9.68 -10.89
N ILE A 47 -1.63 10.45 -11.86
CA ILE A 47 -2.03 10.35 -13.26
C ILE A 47 -1.78 8.92 -13.79
N GLU A 48 -0.61 8.35 -13.50
CA GLU A 48 -0.30 6.98 -13.91
C GLU A 48 -1.20 5.95 -13.20
N ALA A 49 -1.46 6.11 -11.91
CA ALA A 49 -2.35 5.23 -11.17
C ALA A 49 -3.81 5.29 -11.67
N LEU A 50 -4.27 6.46 -12.16
CA LEU A 50 -5.62 6.61 -12.73
C LEU A 50 -5.81 5.89 -14.07
N LYS A 51 -4.73 5.61 -14.81
CA LYS A 51 -4.79 4.82 -16.05
C LYS A 51 -4.95 3.33 -15.80
N CYS A 52 -4.75 2.89 -14.57
CA CYS A 52 -4.78 1.49 -14.17
C CYS A 52 -6.11 1.16 -13.49
N GLU A 53 -6.57 -0.09 -13.63
CA GLU A 53 -7.79 -0.58 -12.98
C GLU A 53 -7.49 -1.73 -12.02
N PRO A 54 -8.26 -1.87 -10.93
CA PRO A 54 -8.13 -3.01 -10.04
C PRO A 54 -8.30 -4.33 -10.80
N HIS A 55 -7.31 -5.23 -10.72
CA HIS A 55 -7.40 -6.53 -11.35
C HIS A 55 -8.24 -7.52 -10.52
N VAL A 56 -8.47 -8.72 -11.04
CA VAL A 56 -9.32 -9.76 -10.43
C VAL A 56 -8.94 -10.05 -8.97
N GLY A 57 -7.66 -10.06 -8.62
CA GLY A 57 -7.21 -10.28 -7.23
C GLY A 57 -7.71 -9.23 -6.23
N HIS A 58 -7.77 -7.94 -6.60
CA HIS A 58 -8.36 -6.90 -5.75
C HIS A 58 -9.86 -7.15 -5.55
N LYS A 59 -10.59 -7.53 -6.62
CA LYS A 59 -12.02 -7.81 -6.55
C LYS A 59 -12.32 -9.03 -5.67
N ILE A 60 -11.48 -10.07 -5.73
CA ILE A 60 -11.62 -11.25 -4.86
C ILE A 60 -11.43 -10.87 -3.39
N ILE A 61 -10.42 -10.06 -3.07
CA ILE A 61 -10.19 -9.59 -1.70
C ILE A 61 -11.37 -8.76 -1.21
N THR A 62 -11.95 -7.90 -2.06
CA THR A 62 -13.18 -7.17 -1.74
C THR A 62 -14.36 -8.12 -1.48
N ALA A 63 -14.53 -9.16 -2.29
CA ALA A 63 -15.58 -10.17 -2.10
C ALA A 63 -15.38 -10.94 -0.79
N LEU A 64 -14.14 -11.30 -0.45
CA LEU A 64 -13.79 -11.91 0.84
C LEU A 64 -14.18 -11.00 2.00
N GLN A 65 -13.85 -9.72 1.94
CA GLN A 65 -14.18 -8.74 2.98
C GLN A 65 -15.71 -8.56 3.12
N THR A 66 -16.44 -8.61 2.01
CA THR A 66 -17.92 -8.55 2.02
C THR A 66 -18.55 -9.80 2.63
N LYS A 67 -17.98 -10.97 2.35
CA LYS A 67 -18.50 -12.26 2.82
C LYS A 67 -18.11 -12.56 4.27
N TYR A 68 -16.90 -12.14 4.68
CA TYR A 68 -16.33 -12.40 6.00
C TYR A 68 -15.95 -11.07 6.66
N SER A 69 -16.74 -10.60 7.61
CA SER A 69 -16.58 -9.31 8.27
C SER A 69 -15.26 -9.16 9.06
N ASN A 70 -14.57 -10.27 9.35
CA ASN A 70 -13.26 -10.30 10.01
C ASN A 70 -12.08 -10.31 9.02
N THR A 71 -12.31 -10.07 7.73
CA THR A 71 -11.25 -9.93 6.74
C THR A 71 -10.65 -8.53 6.78
N SER A 72 -9.40 -8.43 7.19
CA SER A 72 -8.64 -7.16 7.24
C SER A 72 -7.66 -7.06 6.08
N ILE A 73 -7.50 -5.84 5.56
CA ILE A 73 -6.53 -5.52 4.51
C ILE A 73 -5.48 -4.59 5.10
N VAL A 74 -4.22 -5.03 5.11
CA VAL A 74 -3.07 -4.21 5.48
C VAL A 74 -2.20 -4.01 4.24
N THR A 75 -2.05 -2.78 3.79
CA THR A 75 -1.31 -2.50 2.54
C THR A 75 -0.13 -1.57 2.76
N GLN A 76 0.96 -1.82 2.04
CA GLN A 76 2.08 -0.90 1.87
C GLN A 76 1.93 -0.05 0.60
N ASN A 77 0.97 -0.39 -0.26
CA ASN A 77 0.71 0.36 -1.48
C ASN A 77 -0.06 1.65 -1.18
N ILE A 78 0.25 2.69 -1.95
CA ILE A 78 -0.34 4.02 -1.80
C ILE A 78 -1.29 4.39 -2.96
N ASP A 79 -1.54 3.46 -3.89
CA ASP A 79 -2.24 3.67 -5.16
C ASP A 79 -3.77 3.62 -5.07
N GLY A 80 -4.33 3.18 -3.93
CA GLY A 80 -5.77 3.12 -3.70
C GLY A 80 -6.50 2.02 -4.48
N MET A 81 -5.80 1.03 -5.05
CA MET A 81 -6.44 -0.03 -5.85
C MET A 81 -7.43 -0.88 -5.05
N HIS A 82 -7.20 -1.11 -3.75
CA HIS A 82 -8.15 -1.81 -2.89
C HIS A 82 -9.45 -1.03 -2.72
N GLN A 83 -9.35 0.27 -2.42
CA GLN A 83 -10.52 1.15 -2.27
C GLN A 83 -11.28 1.28 -3.60
N ARG A 84 -10.56 1.41 -4.72
CA ARG A 84 -11.17 1.45 -6.06
C ARG A 84 -11.84 0.14 -6.46
N ALA A 85 -11.42 -0.98 -5.90
CA ALA A 85 -12.10 -2.28 -6.05
C ALA A 85 -13.35 -2.41 -5.16
N GLY A 86 -13.58 -1.46 -4.24
CA GLY A 86 -14.71 -1.46 -3.31
C GLY A 86 -14.37 -1.92 -1.89
N SER A 87 -13.09 -2.22 -1.60
CA SER A 87 -12.68 -2.61 -0.24
C SER A 87 -12.86 -1.46 0.75
N GLN A 88 -13.32 -1.79 1.94
CA GLN A 88 -13.53 -0.85 3.05
C GLN A 88 -12.44 -1.03 4.12
N GLU A 89 -12.26 0.01 4.95
CA GLU A 89 -11.38 -0.07 6.14
C GLU A 89 -9.97 -0.63 5.85
N VAL A 90 -9.37 -0.18 4.74
CA VAL A 90 -8.01 -0.59 4.36
C VAL A 90 -6.99 0.09 5.26
N ILE A 91 -6.15 -0.69 5.95
CA ILE A 91 -5.06 -0.20 6.80
C ILE A 91 -3.87 0.15 5.90
N GLU A 92 -3.64 1.44 5.67
CA GLU A 92 -2.61 1.97 4.78
C GLU A 92 -1.33 2.34 5.57
N LEU A 93 -0.36 1.42 5.60
CA LEU A 93 0.89 1.61 6.36
C LEU A 93 1.72 2.81 5.87
N HIS A 94 1.67 3.10 4.60
CA HIS A 94 2.48 4.16 3.98
C HIS A 94 1.63 5.35 3.51
N GLY A 95 0.39 5.48 3.98
CA GLY A 95 -0.52 6.54 3.58
C GLY A 95 -1.08 6.35 2.17
N SER A 96 -1.43 7.46 1.50
CA SER A 96 -2.15 7.43 0.23
C SER A 96 -1.75 8.55 -0.72
N LEU A 97 -1.64 8.23 -2.01
CA LEU A 97 -1.51 9.23 -3.09
C LEU A 97 -2.73 10.15 -3.20
N TRP A 98 -3.87 9.73 -2.63
CA TRP A 98 -5.16 10.39 -2.80
C TRP A 98 -5.47 11.39 -1.70
N ARG A 99 -4.56 11.57 -0.75
CA ARG A 99 -4.69 12.52 0.36
C ARG A 99 -3.54 13.51 0.38
N MET A 100 -3.87 14.71 0.83
CA MET A 100 -2.91 15.74 1.22
C MET A 100 -3.13 16.05 2.69
N ARG A 101 -2.07 16.43 3.40
CA ARG A 101 -2.14 16.87 4.79
C ARG A 101 -1.50 18.24 4.98
N CYS A 102 -2.02 18.99 5.92
CA CYS A 102 -1.38 20.19 6.44
C CYS A 102 -0.65 19.83 7.73
N ASP A 103 0.67 19.81 7.70
CA ASP A 103 1.47 19.46 8.89
C ASP A 103 1.30 20.48 10.05
N LYS A 104 0.94 21.74 9.74
CA LYS A 104 0.69 22.78 10.74
C LYS A 104 -0.66 22.65 11.43
N GLU A 105 -1.72 22.34 10.68
CA GLU A 105 -3.10 22.28 11.20
C GLU A 105 -3.61 20.87 11.45
N GLY A 106 -2.85 19.83 11.06
CA GLY A 106 -3.27 18.42 11.15
C GLY A 106 -4.45 18.06 10.26
N LYS A 107 -4.83 18.92 9.30
CA LYS A 107 -5.97 18.68 8.41
C LYS A 107 -5.61 17.74 7.27
N LEU A 108 -6.54 16.82 6.96
CA LEU A 108 -6.46 15.93 5.80
C LEU A 108 -7.43 16.39 4.71
N PHE A 109 -7.01 16.26 3.47
CA PHE A 109 -7.79 16.61 2.28
C PHE A 109 -7.76 15.43 1.30
N GLU A 110 -8.90 14.82 1.05
CA GLU A 110 -9.01 13.70 0.11
C GLU A 110 -9.47 14.16 -1.27
N ASN A 111 -8.96 13.49 -2.31
CA ASN A 111 -9.43 13.65 -3.68
C ASN A 111 -9.10 12.37 -4.48
N LEU A 112 -10.10 11.52 -4.66
CA LEU A 112 -9.94 10.19 -5.27
C LEU A 112 -10.01 10.19 -6.81
N SER A 113 -10.47 11.26 -7.43
CA SER A 113 -10.87 11.24 -8.85
C SER A 113 -10.00 12.08 -9.78
N GLN A 114 -9.04 12.85 -9.25
CA GLN A 114 -8.26 13.78 -10.05
C GLN A 114 -6.77 13.46 -10.04
N GLY A 115 -6.12 13.52 -11.19
CA GLY A 115 -4.69 13.34 -11.30
C GLY A 115 -3.89 14.44 -10.61
N LYS A 116 -4.41 15.67 -10.57
CA LYS A 116 -3.81 16.80 -9.84
C LYS A 116 -4.54 17.02 -8.51
N TYR A 117 -3.81 17.50 -7.53
CA TYR A 117 -4.42 17.94 -6.28
C TYR A 117 -5.24 19.22 -6.48
N ALA A 118 -6.44 19.28 -5.95
CA ALA A 118 -7.33 20.43 -6.10
C ALA A 118 -6.71 21.71 -5.51
N ASN A 119 -6.05 21.58 -4.37
CA ASN A 119 -5.33 22.65 -3.71
C ASN A 119 -3.93 22.17 -3.31
N ARG A 120 -2.93 23.05 -3.50
CA ARG A 120 -1.55 22.78 -3.09
C ARG A 120 -1.17 23.54 -1.81
N LYS A 121 -2.06 24.41 -1.31
CA LYS A 121 -1.87 25.18 -0.08
C LYS A 121 -3.07 25.05 0.83
N CYS A 122 -2.80 25.01 2.12
CA CYS A 122 -3.79 25.10 3.17
C CYS A 122 -4.30 26.55 3.32
N SER A 123 -5.46 26.73 3.94
CA SER A 123 -5.98 28.04 4.33
C SER A 123 -5.03 28.82 5.27
N CYS A 124 -4.15 28.14 5.99
CA CYS A 124 -3.12 28.75 6.83
C CYS A 124 -1.90 29.28 6.04
N GLY A 125 -1.86 29.10 4.71
CA GLY A 125 -0.79 29.56 3.81
C GLY A 125 0.31 28.53 3.54
N GLU A 126 0.44 27.48 4.36
CA GLU A 126 1.44 26.43 4.19
C GLU A 126 1.14 25.55 2.97
N PHE A 127 2.19 24.99 2.35
CA PHE A 127 2.01 23.95 1.35
C PHE A 127 1.42 22.69 1.99
N LEU A 128 0.43 22.11 1.29
CA LEU A 128 -0.07 20.80 1.63
C LEU A 128 0.93 19.75 1.18
N ARG A 129 1.21 18.81 2.05
CA ARG A 129 2.09 17.69 1.78
C ARG A 129 1.27 16.46 1.35
N PRO A 130 1.70 15.69 0.32
CA PRO A 130 1.14 14.36 0.08
C PRO A 130 1.15 13.50 1.35
N ASP A 131 0.02 12.91 1.70
CA ASP A 131 -0.13 12.10 2.92
C ASP A 131 0.45 10.69 2.69
N ILE A 132 1.75 10.67 2.46
CA ILE A 132 2.56 9.48 2.21
C ILE A 132 3.70 9.45 3.23
N ILE A 133 4.02 8.27 3.73
CA ILE A 133 5.19 8.03 4.55
C ILE A 133 6.42 7.96 3.64
N TRP A 134 7.29 8.95 3.76
CA TRP A 134 8.53 9.04 3.00
C TRP A 134 9.69 8.37 3.74
N PHE A 135 10.86 8.31 3.12
CA PHE A 135 12.03 7.60 3.65
C PHE A 135 12.56 8.17 4.98
N GLU A 136 12.35 9.46 5.24
CA GLU A 136 12.75 10.11 6.50
C GLU A 136 11.64 10.09 7.55
N ASP A 137 10.43 9.63 7.20
CA ASP A 137 9.29 9.66 8.10
C ASP A 137 9.22 8.40 8.99
N GLN A 138 8.61 8.58 10.13
CA GLN A 138 8.14 7.48 10.95
C GLN A 138 6.73 7.07 10.52
N LEU A 139 6.43 5.77 10.63
CA LEU A 139 5.08 5.27 10.44
C LEU A 139 4.14 5.83 11.50
N ASN A 140 2.89 6.00 11.13
CA ASN A 140 1.87 6.39 12.08
C ASN A 140 1.66 5.28 13.13
N GLU A 141 1.87 5.61 14.41
CA GLU A 141 1.83 4.65 15.51
C GLU A 141 0.47 3.95 15.60
N SER A 142 -0.64 4.70 15.49
CA SER A 142 -1.99 4.11 15.57
C SER A 142 -2.25 3.14 14.41
N THR A 143 -1.74 3.43 13.21
CA THR A 143 -1.85 2.54 12.04
C THR A 143 -1.06 1.25 12.26
N VAL A 144 0.16 1.34 12.82
CA VAL A 144 0.98 0.17 13.14
C VAL A 144 0.34 -0.68 14.24
N VAL A 145 -0.18 -0.05 15.29
CA VAL A 145 -0.90 -0.75 16.37
C VAL A 145 -2.11 -1.49 15.82
N ASN A 146 -2.92 -0.83 14.98
CA ASN A 146 -4.09 -1.47 14.36
C ASN A 146 -3.69 -2.65 13.46
N ALA A 147 -2.69 -2.48 12.59
CA ALA A 147 -2.17 -3.57 11.77
C ALA A 147 -1.66 -4.74 12.61
N THR A 148 -0.89 -4.45 13.66
CA THR A 148 -0.37 -5.45 14.60
C THR A 148 -1.50 -6.21 15.28
N HIS A 149 -2.54 -5.51 15.72
CA HIS A 149 -3.70 -6.10 16.38
C HIS A 149 -4.42 -7.11 15.48
N VAL A 150 -4.83 -6.70 14.27
CA VAL A 150 -5.55 -7.59 13.34
C VAL A 150 -4.71 -8.79 12.89
N ILE A 151 -3.41 -8.60 12.70
CA ILE A 151 -2.49 -9.66 12.28
C ILE A 151 -2.24 -10.67 13.42
N SER A 152 -2.13 -10.21 14.65
CA SER A 152 -1.89 -11.11 15.80
C SER A 152 -3.06 -12.05 16.12
N GLN A 153 -4.24 -11.76 15.58
CA GLN A 153 -5.48 -12.49 15.85
C GLN A 153 -6.03 -13.26 14.65
N CYS A 154 -5.36 -13.22 13.51
CA CYS A 154 -5.84 -13.89 12.30
C CYS A 154 -5.58 -15.40 12.34
N ASP A 155 -6.48 -16.18 11.74
CA ASP A 155 -6.32 -17.61 11.51
C ASP A 155 -5.60 -17.90 10.20
N LEU A 156 -5.75 -16.99 9.23
CA LEU A 156 -5.13 -17.05 7.91
C LEU A 156 -4.43 -15.73 7.60
N PHE A 157 -3.14 -15.78 7.26
CA PHE A 157 -2.33 -14.66 6.84
C PHE A 157 -1.84 -14.85 5.41
N ILE A 158 -2.23 -13.95 4.50
CA ILE A 158 -1.79 -14.02 3.10
C ILE A 158 -0.91 -12.81 2.79
N SER A 159 0.36 -13.06 2.52
CA SER A 159 1.33 -12.04 2.07
C SER A 159 1.39 -12.01 0.54
N ILE A 160 1.11 -10.85 -0.07
CA ILE A 160 0.99 -10.72 -1.52
C ILE A 160 1.96 -9.68 -2.06
N GLY A 161 2.96 -10.12 -2.83
CA GLY A 161 3.87 -9.26 -3.60
C GLY A 161 4.70 -8.30 -2.75
N THR A 162 5.03 -8.67 -1.51
CA THR A 162 5.95 -7.90 -0.66
C THR A 162 7.37 -8.44 -0.75
N SER A 163 8.35 -7.54 -0.69
CA SER A 163 9.77 -7.93 -0.67
C SER A 163 10.23 -8.53 0.65
N GLY A 164 9.46 -8.33 1.74
CA GLY A 164 9.80 -8.80 3.08
C GLY A 164 10.98 -8.08 3.76
N VAL A 165 11.45 -6.93 3.22
CA VAL A 165 12.60 -6.20 3.78
C VAL A 165 12.23 -4.91 4.50
N VAL A 166 11.00 -4.43 4.36
CA VAL A 166 10.55 -3.13 4.91
C VAL A 166 9.88 -3.35 6.26
N TRP A 167 10.46 -2.83 7.32
CA TRP A 167 9.87 -2.88 8.67
C TRP A 167 8.81 -1.78 8.85
N PRO A 168 7.75 -2.06 9.65
CA PRO A 168 7.46 -3.28 10.44
C PRO A 168 6.81 -4.42 9.62
N ALA A 169 6.42 -4.19 8.37
CA ALA A 169 5.71 -5.17 7.56
C ALA A 169 6.49 -6.50 7.40
N ALA A 170 7.82 -6.45 7.39
CA ALA A 170 8.68 -7.63 7.38
C ALA A 170 8.50 -8.54 8.60
N GLY A 171 8.02 -8.01 9.73
CA GLY A 171 7.75 -8.77 10.96
C GLY A 171 6.34 -9.36 11.06
N PHE A 172 5.41 -8.94 10.20
CA PHE A 172 3.99 -9.31 10.31
C PHE A 172 3.73 -10.81 10.13
N GLN A 173 4.44 -11.44 9.23
CA GLN A 173 4.33 -12.87 9.03
C GLN A 173 4.79 -13.67 10.28
N GLN A 174 5.86 -13.25 10.95
CA GLN A 174 6.28 -13.88 12.21
C GLN A 174 5.26 -13.66 13.32
N LEU A 175 4.63 -12.48 13.36
CA LEU A 175 3.57 -12.16 14.30
C LEU A 175 2.34 -13.05 14.09
N ALA A 176 1.88 -13.18 12.84
CA ALA A 176 0.75 -14.05 12.49
C ALA A 176 1.03 -15.51 12.87
N LYS A 177 2.23 -16.00 12.54
CA LYS A 177 2.63 -17.37 12.87
C LYS A 177 2.70 -17.63 14.39
N LYS A 178 3.14 -16.66 15.18
CA LYS A 178 3.08 -16.74 16.65
C LYS A 178 1.64 -16.79 17.18
N GLY A 179 0.70 -16.16 16.49
CA GLY A 179 -0.74 -16.23 16.78
C GLY A 179 -1.39 -17.55 16.37
N GLY A 180 -0.66 -18.44 15.67
CA GLY A 180 -1.18 -19.71 15.18
C GLY A 180 -1.78 -19.67 13.79
N ALA A 181 -1.63 -18.56 13.06
CA ALA A 181 -2.16 -18.43 11.72
C ALA A 181 -1.47 -19.37 10.71
N HIS A 182 -2.26 -19.90 9.79
CA HIS A 182 -1.74 -20.48 8.54
C HIS A 182 -1.26 -19.37 7.63
N CYS A 183 0.01 -19.43 7.19
CA CYS A 183 0.66 -18.35 6.45
C CYS A 183 0.89 -18.73 5.00
N ILE A 184 0.38 -17.94 4.06
CA ILE A 184 0.54 -18.14 2.60
C ILE A 184 1.35 -16.98 2.02
N GLU A 185 2.38 -17.29 1.22
CA GLU A 185 3.08 -16.30 0.39
C GLU A 185 2.62 -16.41 -1.08
N ILE A 186 2.18 -15.30 -1.64
CA ILE A 186 1.91 -15.17 -3.08
C ILE A 186 2.88 -14.12 -3.63
N ASN A 187 3.95 -14.58 -4.26
CA ASN A 187 4.99 -13.70 -4.80
C ASN A 187 5.71 -14.41 -5.95
N PRO A 188 5.79 -13.82 -7.15
CA PRO A 188 6.52 -14.42 -8.27
C PRO A 188 8.00 -14.65 -7.96
N GLU A 189 8.59 -13.84 -7.08
CA GLU A 189 10.00 -13.96 -6.68
C GLU A 189 10.12 -14.53 -5.26
N LYS A 190 11.17 -15.33 -5.04
CA LYS A 190 11.53 -15.80 -3.71
C LYS A 190 12.03 -14.62 -2.87
N THR A 191 11.54 -14.52 -1.63
CA THR A 191 12.02 -13.56 -0.64
C THR A 191 12.89 -14.24 0.42
N GLU A 192 13.61 -13.45 1.20
CA GLU A 192 14.39 -13.97 2.33
C GLU A 192 13.50 -14.60 3.41
N LEU A 193 12.21 -14.22 3.46
CA LEU A 193 11.25 -14.71 4.43
C LEU A 193 10.41 -15.90 3.93
N SER A 194 10.58 -16.34 2.68
CA SER A 194 9.74 -17.39 2.06
C SER A 194 9.73 -18.71 2.83
N TYR A 195 10.81 -19.01 3.56
CA TYR A 195 10.93 -20.24 4.37
C TYR A 195 10.02 -20.24 5.62
N LEU A 196 9.44 -19.11 5.98
CA LEU A 196 8.57 -18.94 7.15
C LEU A 196 7.09 -19.21 6.83
N PHE A 197 6.74 -19.31 5.55
CA PHE A 197 5.36 -19.56 5.11
C PHE A 197 5.06 -21.05 5.01
N ASP A 198 3.81 -21.42 5.28
CA ASP A 198 3.34 -22.80 5.20
C ASP A 198 3.07 -23.19 3.73
N ASP A 199 2.52 -22.25 2.94
CA ASP A 199 2.32 -22.40 1.50
C ASP A 199 2.98 -21.24 0.74
N VAL A 200 3.55 -21.55 -0.43
CA VAL A 200 4.25 -20.59 -1.27
C VAL A 200 3.82 -20.75 -2.72
N HIS A 201 3.29 -19.67 -3.31
CA HIS A 201 2.87 -19.61 -4.71
C HIS A 201 3.74 -18.63 -5.50
N ARG A 202 4.41 -19.11 -6.58
CA ARG A 202 5.30 -18.33 -7.46
C ARG A 202 4.60 -17.88 -8.75
N GLU A 203 3.37 -17.48 -8.63
CA GLU A 203 2.48 -17.10 -9.70
C GLU A 203 1.89 -15.69 -9.45
N PRO A 204 1.28 -15.04 -10.48
CA PRO A 204 0.55 -13.79 -10.31
C PRO A 204 -0.57 -13.92 -9.28
N ALA A 205 -0.77 -12.88 -8.46
CA ALA A 205 -1.73 -12.90 -7.36
C ALA A 205 -3.17 -13.10 -7.83
N GLY A 206 -3.54 -12.53 -8.99
CA GLY A 206 -4.87 -12.72 -9.57
C GLY A 206 -5.18 -14.18 -9.86
N GLN A 207 -4.20 -14.94 -10.38
CA GLN A 207 -4.39 -16.36 -10.68
C GLN A 207 -4.49 -17.22 -9.41
N VAL A 208 -3.58 -16.98 -8.45
CA VAL A 208 -3.56 -17.72 -7.19
C VAL A 208 -4.83 -17.47 -6.38
N LEU A 209 -5.21 -16.21 -6.20
CA LEU A 209 -6.43 -15.86 -5.47
C LEU A 209 -7.68 -16.41 -6.13
N SER A 210 -7.78 -16.40 -7.48
CA SER A 210 -8.90 -17.02 -8.18
C SER A 210 -8.99 -18.52 -7.86
N ARG A 211 -7.86 -19.24 -7.87
CA ARG A 211 -7.82 -20.68 -7.58
C ARG A 211 -8.13 -20.99 -6.10
N LEU A 212 -7.60 -20.19 -5.15
CA LEU A 212 -7.82 -20.41 -3.72
C LEU A 212 -9.26 -20.11 -3.30
N PHE A 213 -9.91 -19.18 -3.98
CA PHE A 213 -11.22 -18.65 -3.60
C PHE A 213 -12.27 -18.78 -4.71
N ASP A 214 -12.10 -19.73 -5.64
CA ASP A 214 -13.00 -19.98 -6.78
C ASP A 214 -14.47 -20.13 -6.36
N SER A 215 -14.72 -20.80 -5.23
CA SER A 215 -16.07 -20.99 -4.68
C SER A 215 -16.74 -19.69 -4.16
N LEU A 216 -16.04 -18.57 -4.19
CA LEU A 216 -16.55 -17.26 -3.74
C LEU A 216 -16.96 -16.35 -4.89
N LEU A 217 -16.55 -16.68 -6.12
CA LEU A 217 -16.84 -15.95 -7.34
C LEU A 217 -18.07 -16.51 -8.00
#